data_af0332d21f4941e8d6f4f5dea45de947
#
_entry.id   af0332d21f4941e8d6f4f5dea45de947
#
_cell.length_a   1.000
_cell.length_b   1.000
_cell.length_c   1.000
_cell.angle_alpha   90.00
_cell.angle_beta   90.00
_cell.angle_gamma   90.00
#
_symmetry.space_group_name_H-M   'P 1'
#
loop_
_entity.id
_entity.type
_entity.pdbx_description
1 polymer ?
#
loop_
_entity_poly.entity_id
_entity_poly.type
_entity_poly.pdbx_seq_one_letter_code
_entity_poly.pdbx_strand_id
1 'polypeptide(L)'
;MTGFDSIQVRFKNTTHRQSPFANTRVVPFVQSYLNILKSVIDDVKTEYFWFFANFMSLEEIDLDYIPEQHEKDQIHVWYNTNLKGGTNREGNVFLIPTAKFKEQMDNLKFLRDFKDINYHSHNNLFQN
;
A
#
# COMPACT_ATOMS: atom_id res chain seq x y z
N MET A 1 -5.85 7.13 14.36
CA MET A 1 -4.92 6.71 13.28
C MET A 1 -3.48 6.87 13.73
N THR A 2 -2.58 6.11 13.11
CA THR A 2 -1.18 6.07 13.54
C THR A 2 -0.37 7.31 13.17
N GLY A 3 -0.86 8.12 12.25
CA GLY A 3 -0.11 9.27 11.76
C GLY A 3 0.92 8.94 10.69
N PHE A 4 0.93 7.72 10.18
CA PHE A 4 1.84 7.34 9.11
C PHE A 4 1.52 8.12 7.82
N ASP A 5 2.55 8.43 7.05
CA ASP A 5 2.37 9.00 5.72
C ASP A 5 1.63 8.04 4.82
N SER A 6 1.03 8.56 3.77
CA SER A 6 0.33 7.72 2.81
C SER A 6 0.56 8.21 1.38
N ILE A 7 0.54 7.26 0.46
CA ILE A 7 0.70 7.51 -0.98
C ILE A 7 -0.50 6.89 -1.67
N GLN A 8 -1.23 7.71 -2.40
CA GLN A 8 -2.39 7.27 -3.17
C GLN A 8 -2.07 7.32 -4.67
N VAL A 9 -2.27 6.20 -5.34
CA VAL A 9 -2.06 6.12 -6.79
C VAL A 9 -3.36 6.47 -7.49
N ARG A 10 -3.29 7.37 -8.46
CA ARG A 10 -4.43 7.74 -9.30
C ARG A 10 -4.25 7.12 -10.67
N PHE A 11 -5.20 6.27 -11.06
CA PHE A 11 -5.23 5.72 -12.41
C PHE A 11 -6.01 6.66 -13.33
N LYS A 12 -5.58 6.72 -14.57
CA LYS A 12 -6.23 7.55 -15.57
C LYS A 12 -7.67 7.07 -15.79
N ASN A 13 -8.59 8.01 -15.90
CA ASN A 13 -10.01 7.74 -16.19
C ASN A 13 -10.77 6.99 -15.09
N THR A 14 -10.28 7.03 -13.86
CA THR A 14 -11.00 6.44 -12.73
C THR A 14 -11.53 7.53 -11.81
N THR A 15 -12.61 7.19 -11.09
CA THR A 15 -13.16 8.07 -10.07
C THR A 15 -12.20 8.14 -8.89
N HIS A 16 -11.90 9.33 -8.45
CA HIS A 16 -10.97 9.55 -7.35
C HIS A 16 -11.72 9.60 -6.02
N ARG A 17 -11.33 8.75 -5.08
CA ARG A 17 -11.88 8.77 -3.73
C ARG A 17 -10.88 9.47 -2.80
N GLN A 18 -11.40 10.38 -1.99
CA GLN A 18 -10.57 11.13 -1.05
C GLN A 18 -9.98 10.19 0.01
N SER A 19 -8.71 10.40 0.32
CA SER A 19 -8.02 9.63 1.35
C SER A 19 -8.49 10.02 2.75
N PRO A 20 -8.63 9.05 3.68
CA PRO A 20 -8.94 9.34 5.07
C PRO A 20 -7.71 9.79 5.88
N PHE A 21 -6.51 9.67 5.32
CA PHE A 21 -5.29 10.02 6.03
C PHE A 21 -5.02 11.51 5.97
N ALA A 22 -4.42 12.05 7.05
CA ALA A 22 -4.11 13.47 7.12
C ALA A 22 -3.05 13.90 6.10
N ASN A 23 -2.05 13.05 5.89
CA ASN A 23 -0.93 13.34 5.01
C ASN A 23 -0.91 12.36 3.84
N THR A 24 -1.58 12.71 2.76
CA THR A 24 -1.63 11.85 1.57
C THR A 24 -1.00 12.57 0.40
N ARG A 25 -0.02 11.91 -0.21
CA ARG A 25 0.52 12.33 -1.49
C ARG A 25 -0.16 11.56 -2.61
N VAL A 26 -0.78 12.25 -3.52
CA VAL A 26 -1.44 11.64 -4.67
C VAL A 26 -0.48 11.65 -5.85
N VAL A 27 -0.28 10.48 -6.46
CA VAL A 27 0.63 10.35 -7.59
C VAL A 27 -0.06 9.61 -8.73
N PRO A 28 0.22 9.98 -9.99
CA PRO A 28 -0.33 9.26 -11.12
C PRO A 28 0.33 7.89 -11.26
N PHE A 29 -0.40 6.93 -11.80
CA PHE A 29 0.19 5.62 -12.11
C PHE A 29 1.19 5.76 -13.26
N VAL A 30 2.40 5.25 -13.05
CA VAL A 30 3.46 5.25 -14.06
C VAL A 30 4.14 3.88 -14.03
N GLN A 31 4.05 3.14 -15.12
CA GLN A 31 4.69 1.85 -15.33
C GLN A 31 4.39 0.80 -14.28
N SER A 32 4.88 0.96 -13.05
CA SER A 32 4.71 -0.04 -12.00
C SER A 32 4.65 0.62 -10.63
N TYR A 33 4.08 -0.10 -9.66
CA TYR A 33 4.06 0.36 -8.28
C TYR A 33 5.45 0.58 -7.72
N LEU A 34 6.40 -0.31 -8.04
CA LEU A 34 7.76 -0.18 -7.55
C LEU A 34 8.40 1.12 -8.03
N ASN A 35 8.23 1.47 -9.30
CA ASN A 35 8.78 2.71 -9.84
C ASN A 35 8.16 3.94 -9.19
N ILE A 36 6.85 3.90 -8.94
CA ILE A 36 6.18 4.99 -8.24
C ILE A 36 6.78 5.17 -6.84
N LEU A 37 6.93 4.07 -6.11
CA LEU A 37 7.45 4.13 -4.74
C LEU A 37 8.88 4.63 -4.71
N LYS A 38 9.72 4.20 -5.64
CA LYS A 38 11.10 4.68 -5.72
C LYS A 38 11.16 6.19 -5.94
N SER A 39 10.23 6.72 -6.71
CA SER A 39 10.23 8.16 -7.03
C SER A 39 9.80 9.04 -5.86
N VAL A 40 9.07 8.50 -4.88
CA VAL A 40 8.52 9.30 -3.79
C VAL A 40 9.01 8.90 -2.40
N ILE A 41 9.79 7.82 -2.30
CA ILE A 41 10.17 7.27 -1.00
C ILE A 41 10.95 8.27 -0.14
N ASP A 42 11.73 9.15 -0.75
CA ASP A 42 12.52 10.12 0.00
C ASP A 42 11.66 11.18 0.69
N ASP A 43 10.42 11.32 0.28
CA ASP A 43 9.47 12.26 0.89
C ASP A 43 8.74 11.65 2.08
N VAL A 44 8.86 10.35 2.30
CA VAL A 44 8.23 9.65 3.43
C VAL A 44 9.06 9.88 4.68
N LYS A 45 8.42 10.39 5.75
CA LYS A 45 9.09 10.75 6.99
C LYS A 45 8.76 9.81 8.16
N THR A 46 7.75 8.96 8.00
CA THR A 46 7.30 8.07 9.06
C THR A 46 7.90 6.67 8.93
N GLU A 47 7.86 5.91 10.02
CA GLU A 47 8.45 4.56 10.09
C GLU A 47 7.82 3.60 9.09
N TYR A 48 6.49 3.73 8.90
CA TYR A 48 5.72 2.98 7.90
C TYR A 48 4.97 3.98 7.05
N PHE A 49 4.54 3.54 5.89
CA PHE A 49 3.63 4.35 5.08
C PHE A 49 2.59 3.47 4.41
N TRP A 50 1.39 4.03 4.23
CA TRP A 50 0.31 3.37 3.51
C TRP A 50 0.44 3.64 2.01
N PHE A 51 0.10 2.64 1.21
CA PHE A 51 0.13 2.74 -0.24
C PHE A 51 -1.10 2.08 -0.81
N PHE A 52 -1.89 2.80 -1.59
CA PHE A 52 -3.16 2.30 -2.09
C PHE A 52 -3.58 3.04 -3.36
N ALA A 53 -4.52 2.44 -4.11
CA ALA A 53 -5.08 3.04 -5.31
C ALA A 53 -6.35 3.83 -4.99
N ASN A 54 -6.79 4.65 -5.96
CA ASN A 54 -7.82 5.64 -5.71
C ASN A 54 -9.24 5.08 -5.59
N PHE A 55 -9.53 3.87 -6.06
CA PHE A 55 -10.87 3.33 -5.86
C PHE A 55 -10.95 2.19 -4.87
N MET A 56 -10.01 2.13 -3.97
CA MET A 56 -10.08 1.19 -2.87
C MET A 56 -10.96 1.69 -1.76
N SER A 57 -11.67 0.78 -1.12
CA SER A 57 -12.37 1.08 0.11
C SER A 57 -11.42 0.85 1.28
N LEU A 58 -11.17 1.90 2.03
CA LEU A 58 -10.34 1.82 3.23
C LEU A 58 -11.17 1.60 4.50
N GLU A 59 -12.49 1.57 4.38
CA GLU A 59 -13.38 1.50 5.54
C GLU A 59 -13.29 0.16 6.28
N GLU A 60 -12.94 -0.89 5.59
CA GLU A 60 -12.88 -2.23 6.15
C GLU A 60 -11.48 -2.64 6.60
N ILE A 61 -10.55 -1.70 6.59
CA ILE A 61 -9.17 -1.93 7.02
C ILE A 61 -8.95 -1.20 8.33
N ASP A 62 -8.26 -1.86 9.25
CA ASP A 62 -7.87 -1.23 10.50
C ASP A 62 -6.73 -0.24 10.24
N LEU A 63 -7.07 1.04 10.16
CA LEU A 63 -6.10 2.08 9.89
C LEU A 63 -5.23 2.43 11.10
N ASP A 64 -5.53 1.85 12.26
CA ASP A 64 -4.71 1.98 13.45
C ASP A 64 -3.73 0.82 13.61
N TYR A 65 -3.67 -0.07 12.62
CA TYR A 65 -2.80 -1.23 12.64
C TYR A 65 -1.34 -0.82 12.77
N ILE A 66 -0.67 -1.45 13.74
CA ILE A 66 0.77 -1.29 13.94
C ILE A 66 1.36 -2.70 13.95
N PRO A 67 2.35 -3.00 13.09
CA PRO A 67 2.95 -4.33 13.06
C PRO A 67 3.56 -4.71 14.41
N GLU A 68 3.43 -5.97 14.79
CA GLU A 68 4.08 -6.49 15.96
C GLU A 68 5.60 -6.60 15.74
N GLN A 69 6.35 -6.75 16.83
CA GLN A 69 7.81 -6.76 16.77
C GLN A 69 8.35 -7.77 15.76
N HIS A 70 7.77 -8.97 15.69
CA HIS A 70 8.24 -10.00 14.76
C HIS A 70 7.82 -9.78 13.32
N GLU A 71 6.94 -8.81 13.06
CA GLU A 71 6.43 -8.47 11.73
C GLU A 71 6.85 -7.08 11.27
N LYS A 72 7.71 -6.43 12.03
CA LYS A 72 8.02 -5.00 11.82
C LYS A 72 8.72 -4.69 10.50
N ASP A 73 9.41 -5.66 9.92
CA ASP A 73 10.17 -5.47 8.69
C ASP A 73 9.48 -6.04 7.46
N GLN A 74 8.23 -6.46 7.60
CA GLN A 74 7.45 -7.02 6.51
C GLN A 74 6.60 -5.96 5.83
N ILE A 75 6.37 -6.13 4.54
CA ILE A 75 5.30 -5.39 3.86
C ILE A 75 4.00 -6.13 4.17
N HIS A 76 3.00 -5.40 4.64
CA HIS A 76 1.68 -5.95 4.92
C HIS A 76 0.75 -5.58 3.79
N VAL A 77 0.07 -6.56 3.22
CA VAL A 77 -0.83 -6.39 2.08
C VAL A 77 -2.21 -6.90 2.43
N TRP A 78 -3.22 -6.04 2.32
CA TRP A 78 -4.62 -6.43 2.45
C TRP A 78 -5.21 -6.59 1.06
N TYR A 79 -5.83 -7.72 0.80
CA TYR A 79 -6.40 -8.01 -0.50
C TYR A 79 -7.73 -8.75 -0.34
N ASN A 80 -8.58 -8.67 -1.36
CA ASN A 80 -9.89 -9.30 -1.35
C ASN A 80 -9.83 -10.61 -2.13
N THR A 81 -10.01 -11.73 -1.41
CA THR A 81 -9.99 -13.06 -2.02
C THR A 81 -11.21 -13.36 -2.87
N ASN A 82 -12.25 -12.54 -2.77
CA ASN A 82 -13.47 -12.72 -3.54
C ASN A 82 -13.43 -12.05 -4.91
N LEU A 83 -12.36 -11.32 -5.21
CA LEU A 83 -12.21 -10.71 -6.52
C LEU A 83 -11.86 -11.76 -7.55
N LYS A 84 -12.62 -11.77 -8.64
CA LYS A 84 -12.40 -12.71 -9.73
C LYS A 84 -11.03 -12.47 -10.36
N GLY A 85 -10.28 -13.55 -10.58
CA GLY A 85 -8.97 -13.44 -11.19
C GLY A 85 -7.84 -13.21 -10.22
N GLY A 86 -8.10 -13.29 -8.92
CA GLY A 86 -7.07 -13.16 -7.88
C GLY A 86 -6.89 -11.73 -7.42
N THR A 87 -5.67 -11.39 -7.01
CA THR A 87 -5.38 -10.07 -6.49
C THR A 87 -5.43 -9.03 -7.61
N ASN A 88 -6.25 -8.02 -7.40
CA ASN A 88 -6.28 -6.86 -8.27
C ASN A 88 -5.39 -5.80 -7.65
N ARG A 89 -4.36 -5.34 -8.36
CA ARG A 89 -3.44 -4.32 -7.85
C ARG A 89 -4.16 -3.08 -7.38
N GLU A 90 -5.20 -2.69 -8.11
CA GLU A 90 -5.97 -1.49 -7.80
C GLU A 90 -6.79 -1.65 -6.53
N GLY A 91 -7.02 -2.88 -6.11
CA GLY A 91 -7.76 -3.20 -4.90
C GLY A 91 -6.92 -3.54 -3.70
N ASN A 92 -5.59 -3.49 -3.80
CA ASN A 92 -4.71 -3.82 -2.68
C ASN A 92 -4.35 -2.58 -1.87
N VAL A 93 -4.21 -2.79 -0.56
CA VAL A 93 -3.69 -1.78 0.35
C VAL A 93 -2.41 -2.31 0.96
N PHE A 94 -1.36 -1.51 0.96
CA PHE A 94 -0.06 -1.89 1.48
C PHE A 94 0.31 -1.02 2.66
N LEU A 95 0.89 -1.63 3.70
CA LEU A 95 1.60 -0.91 4.75
C LEU A 95 3.06 -1.32 4.65
N ILE A 96 3.94 -0.38 4.37
CA ILE A 96 5.31 -0.65 3.95
C ILE A 96 6.30 -0.08 4.99
N PRO A 97 7.25 -0.90 5.47
CA PRO A 97 8.30 -0.40 6.38
C PRO A 97 9.30 0.44 5.58
N THR A 98 9.37 1.72 5.90
CA THR A 98 10.10 2.71 5.10
C THR A 98 11.59 2.38 4.99
N ALA A 99 12.26 2.13 6.10
CA ALA A 99 13.69 1.87 6.10
C ALA A 99 14.05 0.58 5.36
N LYS A 100 13.27 -0.49 5.59
CA LYS A 100 13.50 -1.76 4.91
C LYS A 100 13.23 -1.68 3.42
N PHE A 101 12.24 -0.90 3.03
CA PHE A 101 11.97 -0.69 1.61
C PHE A 101 13.15 0.02 0.94
N LYS A 102 13.66 1.08 1.55
CA LYS A 102 14.84 1.79 1.03
C LYS A 102 16.05 0.88 0.90
N GLU A 103 16.23 -0.03 1.85
CA GLU A 103 17.34 -0.97 1.86
C GLU A 103 17.27 -1.95 0.68
N GLN A 104 16.07 -2.38 0.30
CA GLN A 104 15.89 -3.43 -0.70
C GLN A 104 15.52 -2.92 -2.09
N MET A 105 14.99 -1.70 -2.22
CA MET A 105 14.33 -1.26 -3.45
C MET A 105 15.18 -1.33 -4.71
N ASP A 106 16.47 -1.11 -4.61
CA ASP A 106 17.34 -1.12 -5.79
C ASP A 106 17.62 -2.52 -6.33
N ASN A 107 17.32 -3.54 -5.53
CA ASN A 107 17.50 -4.94 -5.90
C ASN A 107 16.19 -5.61 -6.30
N LEU A 108 15.09 -4.88 -6.31
CA LEU A 108 13.78 -5.42 -6.65
C LEU A 108 13.47 -5.17 -8.11
N LYS A 109 12.89 -6.16 -8.77
CA LYS A 109 12.33 -6.00 -10.10
C LYS A 109 10.86 -5.59 -10.02
N PHE A 110 10.14 -6.18 -9.08
CA PHE A 110 8.74 -5.87 -8.80
C PHE A 110 8.54 -5.73 -7.31
N LEU A 111 7.49 -5.03 -6.90
CA LEU A 111 7.18 -4.89 -5.47
C LEU A 111 6.96 -6.24 -4.79
N ARG A 112 6.36 -7.19 -5.50
CA ARG A 112 6.14 -8.54 -4.98
C ARG A 112 7.42 -9.33 -4.68
N ASP A 113 8.56 -8.85 -5.17
CA ASP A 113 9.86 -9.48 -4.89
C ASP A 113 10.44 -9.05 -3.56
N PHE A 114 9.78 -8.17 -2.85
CA PHE A 114 10.20 -7.77 -1.52
C PHE A 114 10.31 -9.02 -0.63
N LYS A 115 11.36 -9.10 0.19
CA LYS A 115 11.69 -10.29 0.93
C LYS A 115 10.63 -10.50 1.99
N ASP A 116 9.98 -10.45 2.61
CA ASP A 116 9.02 -10.74 3.67
C ASP A 116 7.72 -9.95 3.47
N ILE A 117 6.80 -10.58 2.76
CA ILE A 117 5.47 -10.01 2.58
C ILE A 117 4.47 -10.80 3.41
N ASN A 118 3.68 -10.10 4.22
CA ASN A 118 2.62 -10.67 5.01
C ASN A 118 1.28 -10.35 4.34
N TYR A 119 0.62 -11.37 3.82
CA TYR A 119 -0.64 -11.23 3.11
C TYR A 119 -1.81 -11.38 4.08
N HIS A 120 -2.63 -10.34 4.18
CA HIS A 120 -3.83 -10.33 5.00
C HIS A 120 -5.04 -10.54 4.09
N SER A 121 -5.49 -11.79 4.01
CA SER A 121 -6.68 -12.14 3.26
C SER A 121 -7.92 -11.67 4.02
N HIS A 122 -8.86 -11.04 3.32
CA HIS A 122 -10.07 -10.55 3.96
C HIS A 122 -11.27 -10.78 3.05
N ASN A 123 -12.14 -11.70 3.44
CA ASN A 123 -13.26 -12.13 2.60
C ASN A 123 -14.28 -11.03 2.36
N ASN A 124 -14.41 -10.09 3.27
CA ASN A 124 -15.38 -9.01 3.19
C ASN A 124 -14.80 -7.68 2.74
N LEU A 125 -13.49 -7.65 2.49
CA LEU A 125 -12.83 -6.41 2.07
C LEU A 125 -13.35 -6.00 0.70
N PHE A 126 -13.80 -4.77 0.55
CA PHE A 126 -14.34 -4.23 -0.70
C PHE A 126 -15.68 -4.84 -1.14
N GLN A 127 -16.34 -5.61 -0.30
CA GLN A 127 -17.67 -6.11 -0.58
C GLN A 127 -18.72 -5.03 -0.33
N ASN A 128 -19.73 -5.03 -1.08
CA ASN A 128 -20.88 -4.13 -1.04
C ASN A 128 -21.04 -2.99 -1.57
#